data_c5c3f0751384ab5ca29ebaea9d2683d6
#
_entry.id   c5c3f0751384ab5ca29ebaea9d2683d6
#
_cell.length_a   1.000
_cell.length_b   1.000
_cell.length_c   1.000
_cell.angle_alpha   90.00
_cell.angle_beta   90.00
_cell.angle_gamma   90.00
#
_symmetry.space_group_name_H-M   'P 1'
#
loop_
_entity.id
_entity.type
_entity.pdbx_description
1 polymer ?
#
loop_
_entity_poly.entity_id
_entity_poly.type
_entity_poly.pdbx_seq_one_letter_code
_entity_poly.pdbx_strand_id
1 'polypeptide(L)'
;MFFFSQPELNAIYLSLKVATIAILFALPVAIFIAWILSRKQFWGKQLLNGIVHLPLVLPPVVIGYLLLIVMAKRGAIGQYLWEWFGFSFSFSWRGAVLSSAVMAFPLMVRSIKQAFDAIDPKLEQAARTLGASPLKVFFTLNLPLSFSGVIAGAVLGFARSLGEFGATITFVSNIPNQTQTIPAALFTFIETPDGELAAARLCAIAIVISLIALSASEWLAERQKRYAK
;
A
#
# COMPACT_ATOMS: atom_id res chain seq x y z
N MET A 1 29.10 -19.20 -3.96
CA MET A 1 27.86 -19.67 -4.58
C MET A 1 26.70 -19.14 -3.72
N PHE A 2 25.93 -18.16 -4.22
CA PHE A 2 24.86 -17.53 -3.45
C PHE A 2 23.58 -18.38 -3.53
N PHE A 3 23.55 -19.50 -2.81
CA PHE A 3 22.32 -20.25 -2.68
C PHE A 3 21.50 -19.68 -1.52
N PHE A 4 20.30 -19.20 -1.84
CA PHE A 4 19.32 -18.81 -0.84
C PHE A 4 18.76 -20.06 -0.15
N SER A 5 18.61 -20.00 1.14
CA SER A 5 17.90 -21.03 1.90
C SER A 5 16.38 -20.97 1.61
N GLN A 6 15.67 -22.07 1.83
CA GLN A 6 14.21 -22.10 1.67
C GLN A 6 13.48 -21.03 2.49
N PRO A 7 13.84 -20.75 3.77
CA PRO A 7 13.24 -19.65 4.53
C PRO A 7 13.43 -18.28 3.88
N GLU A 8 14.61 -17.99 3.31
CA GLU A 8 14.87 -16.73 2.60
C GLU A 8 13.99 -16.60 1.36
N LEU A 9 13.89 -17.64 0.53
CA LEU A 9 13.04 -17.66 -0.66
C LEU A 9 11.55 -17.47 -0.31
N ASN A 10 11.09 -18.13 0.74
CA ASN A 10 9.71 -18.00 1.22
C ASN A 10 9.41 -16.58 1.71
N ALA A 11 10.34 -15.96 2.44
CA ALA A 11 10.19 -14.58 2.91
C ALA A 11 10.14 -13.58 1.74
N ILE A 12 10.99 -13.75 0.72
CA ILE A 12 10.99 -12.93 -0.50
C ILE A 12 9.66 -13.08 -1.24
N TYR A 13 9.25 -14.33 -1.51
CA TYR A 13 7.99 -14.61 -2.20
C TYR A 13 6.79 -14.01 -1.45
N LEU A 14 6.74 -14.22 -0.13
CA LEU A 14 5.63 -13.72 0.68
C LEU A 14 5.60 -12.18 0.70
N SER A 15 6.75 -11.51 0.82
CA SER A 15 6.81 -10.05 0.79
C SER A 15 6.33 -9.48 -0.54
N LEU A 16 6.77 -10.04 -1.66
CA LEU A 16 6.31 -9.62 -2.99
C LEU A 16 4.81 -9.88 -3.18
N LYS A 17 4.33 -11.04 -2.76
CA LYS A 17 2.90 -11.39 -2.78
C LYS A 17 2.08 -10.41 -1.95
N VAL A 18 2.48 -10.18 -0.70
CA VAL A 18 1.78 -9.26 0.23
C VAL A 18 1.76 -7.85 -0.32
N ALA A 19 2.91 -7.30 -0.75
CA ALA A 19 2.99 -5.95 -1.28
C ALA A 19 2.15 -5.77 -2.55
N THR A 20 2.25 -6.71 -3.50
CA THR A 20 1.49 -6.63 -4.75
C THR A 20 -0.02 -6.68 -4.50
N ILE A 21 -0.48 -7.63 -3.68
CA ILE A 21 -1.91 -7.76 -3.39
C ILE A 21 -2.41 -6.56 -2.59
N ALA A 22 -1.64 -6.07 -1.61
CA ALA A 22 -2.00 -4.89 -0.83
C ALA A 22 -2.24 -3.67 -1.73
N ILE A 23 -1.32 -3.42 -2.68
CA ILE A 23 -1.46 -2.28 -3.60
C ILE A 23 -2.61 -2.50 -4.58
N LEU A 24 -2.77 -3.70 -5.14
CA LEU A 24 -3.84 -3.99 -6.09
C LEU A 24 -5.23 -3.68 -5.51
N PHE A 25 -5.47 -4.03 -4.24
CA PHE A 25 -6.74 -3.75 -3.58
C PHE A 25 -6.85 -2.33 -3.03
N ALA A 26 -5.77 -1.75 -2.53
CA ALA A 26 -5.78 -0.40 -1.97
C ALA A 26 -5.84 0.69 -3.04
N LEU A 27 -5.24 0.48 -4.23
CA LEU A 27 -5.12 1.50 -5.28
C LEU A 27 -6.45 2.06 -5.77
N PRO A 28 -7.46 1.25 -6.12
CA PRO A 28 -8.76 1.78 -6.55
C PRO A 28 -9.42 2.65 -5.47
N VAL A 29 -9.32 2.23 -4.21
CA VAL A 29 -9.86 2.98 -3.07
C VAL A 29 -9.09 4.29 -2.86
N ALA A 30 -7.74 4.23 -2.99
CA ALA A 30 -6.88 5.41 -2.89
C ALA A 30 -7.17 6.44 -3.99
N ILE A 31 -7.38 5.99 -5.23
CA ILE A 31 -7.77 6.86 -6.36
C ILE A 31 -9.11 7.55 -6.05
N PHE A 32 -10.10 6.81 -5.59
CA PHE A 32 -11.42 7.34 -5.26
C PHE A 32 -11.36 8.36 -4.12
N ILE A 33 -10.68 8.04 -3.04
CA ILE A 33 -10.51 8.94 -1.88
C ILE A 33 -9.70 10.19 -2.27
N ALA A 34 -8.63 10.02 -3.03
CA ALA A 34 -7.82 11.14 -3.52
C ALA A 34 -8.64 12.10 -4.40
N TRP A 35 -9.49 11.55 -5.29
CA TRP A 35 -10.39 12.34 -6.11
C TRP A 35 -11.42 13.11 -5.28
N ILE A 36 -12.05 12.46 -4.29
CA ILE A 36 -12.97 13.12 -3.37
C ILE A 36 -12.27 14.26 -2.63
N LEU A 37 -11.10 14.00 -2.05
CA LEU A 37 -10.33 14.99 -1.29
C LEU A 37 -9.79 16.12 -2.16
N SER A 38 -9.57 15.90 -3.46
CA SER A 38 -9.15 16.93 -4.40
C SER A 38 -10.34 17.78 -4.88
N ARG A 39 -11.40 17.14 -5.37
CA ARG A 39 -12.46 17.78 -6.16
C ARG A 39 -13.74 18.12 -5.41
N LYS A 40 -13.95 17.53 -4.23
CA LYS A 40 -15.19 17.77 -3.47
C LYS A 40 -14.93 18.68 -2.27
N GLN A 41 -15.90 19.54 -2.00
CA GLN A 41 -15.99 20.31 -0.76
C GLN A 41 -17.25 19.84 -0.01
N PHE A 42 -17.04 19.32 1.21
CA PHE A 42 -18.11 18.82 2.06
C PHE A 42 -17.73 18.97 3.53
N TRP A 43 -18.76 19.02 4.37
CA TRP A 43 -18.55 19.03 5.82
C TRP A 43 -17.89 17.71 6.25
N GLY A 44 -16.80 17.77 7.02
CA GLY A 44 -16.03 16.58 7.41
C GLY A 44 -14.85 16.21 6.49
N LYS A 45 -14.58 16.96 5.41
CA LYS A 45 -13.42 16.75 4.54
C LYS A 45 -12.09 16.70 5.31
N GLN A 46 -11.92 17.61 6.28
CA GLN A 46 -10.72 17.63 7.12
C GLN A 46 -10.61 16.40 8.00
N LEU A 47 -11.73 15.93 8.56
CA LEU A 47 -11.76 14.70 9.35
C LEU A 47 -11.40 13.47 8.50
N LEU A 48 -12.01 13.35 7.31
CA LEU A 48 -11.64 12.27 6.37
C LEU A 48 -10.15 12.32 6.02
N ASN A 49 -9.63 13.50 5.73
CA ASN A 49 -8.20 13.66 5.43
C ASN A 49 -7.34 13.27 6.65
N GLY A 50 -7.74 13.64 7.86
CA GLY A 50 -7.06 13.23 9.10
C GLY A 50 -7.06 11.70 9.30
N ILE A 51 -8.22 11.05 9.13
CA ILE A 51 -8.35 9.59 9.26
C ILE A 51 -7.48 8.87 8.22
N VAL A 52 -7.48 9.32 6.97
CA VAL A 52 -6.66 8.74 5.90
C VAL A 52 -5.18 8.84 6.23
N HIS A 53 -4.72 9.94 6.82
CA HIS A 53 -3.30 10.16 7.12
C HIS A 53 -2.88 9.70 8.52
N LEU A 54 -3.82 9.26 9.36
CA LEU A 54 -3.56 8.79 10.72
C LEU A 54 -2.47 7.69 10.79
N PRO A 55 -2.41 6.70 9.87
CA PRO A 55 -1.37 5.66 9.90
C PRO A 55 0.07 6.19 9.71
N LEU A 56 0.26 7.40 9.18
CA LEU A 56 1.59 8.02 9.08
C LEU A 56 2.07 8.63 10.40
N VAL A 57 1.13 9.01 11.26
CA VAL A 57 1.44 9.71 12.52
C VAL A 57 1.55 8.71 13.67
N LEU A 58 0.69 7.69 13.68
CA LEU A 58 0.71 6.67 14.72
C LEU A 58 1.89 5.71 14.55
N PRO A 59 2.47 5.22 15.66
CA PRO A 59 3.43 4.13 15.59
C PRO A 59 2.81 2.90 14.89
N PRO A 60 3.53 2.23 13.96
CA PRO A 60 3.01 1.08 13.22
C PRO A 60 2.45 -0.04 14.10
N VAL A 61 3.09 -0.27 15.24
CA VAL A 61 2.64 -1.27 16.26
C VAL A 61 1.22 -0.96 16.77
N VAL A 62 0.88 0.33 16.95
CA VAL A 62 -0.46 0.75 17.37
C VAL A 62 -1.50 0.41 16.31
N ILE A 63 -1.19 0.67 15.03
CA ILE A 63 -2.07 0.29 13.92
C ILE A 63 -2.27 -1.23 13.88
N GLY A 64 -1.20 -2.01 14.02
CA GLY A 64 -1.28 -3.48 14.09
C GLY A 64 -2.15 -3.96 15.23
N TYR A 65 -2.05 -3.34 16.40
CA TYR A 65 -2.86 -3.67 17.57
C TYR A 65 -4.35 -3.32 17.34
N LEU A 66 -4.65 -2.15 16.77
CA LEU A 66 -6.02 -1.78 16.43
C LEU A 66 -6.63 -2.75 15.41
N LEU A 67 -5.86 -3.14 14.39
CA LEU A 67 -6.30 -4.15 13.42
C LEU A 67 -6.54 -5.50 14.10
N LEU A 68 -5.70 -5.89 15.08
CA LEU A 68 -5.88 -7.13 15.82
C LEU A 68 -7.19 -7.12 16.61
N ILE A 69 -7.49 -6.04 17.36
CA ILE A 69 -8.75 -5.92 18.11
C ILE A 69 -9.96 -5.99 17.18
N VAL A 70 -9.92 -5.28 16.05
CA VAL A 70 -11.08 -5.15 15.16
C VAL A 70 -11.30 -6.40 14.31
N MET A 71 -10.20 -7.01 13.79
CA MET A 71 -10.22 -8.09 12.80
C MET A 71 -9.98 -9.49 13.37
N ALA A 72 -9.73 -9.63 14.70
CA ALA A 72 -9.66 -10.95 15.33
C ALA A 72 -11.00 -11.69 15.25
N LYS A 73 -10.98 -13.02 15.37
CA LYS A 73 -12.19 -13.87 15.30
C LYS A 73 -13.33 -13.44 16.25
N ARG A 74 -13.00 -12.78 17.34
CA ARG A 74 -13.96 -12.21 18.31
C ARG A 74 -14.01 -10.68 18.28
N GLY A 75 -13.37 -10.06 17.28
CA GLY A 75 -13.35 -8.61 17.12
C GLY A 75 -14.59 -8.07 16.43
N ALA A 76 -14.79 -6.75 16.48
CA ALA A 76 -16.01 -6.08 16.01
C ALA A 76 -16.36 -6.37 14.55
N ILE A 77 -15.37 -6.57 13.67
CA ILE A 77 -15.57 -6.92 12.26
C ILE A 77 -15.19 -8.39 12.03
N GLY A 78 -14.12 -8.86 12.66
CA GLY A 78 -13.59 -10.20 12.44
C GLY A 78 -14.55 -11.33 12.76
N GLN A 79 -15.44 -11.17 13.75
CA GLN A 79 -16.47 -12.16 14.06
C GLN A 79 -17.42 -12.43 12.89
N TYR A 80 -17.88 -11.39 12.19
CA TYR A 80 -18.76 -11.53 11.03
C TYR A 80 -18.04 -12.17 9.84
N LEU A 81 -16.76 -11.84 9.65
CA LEU A 81 -15.95 -12.46 8.60
C LEU A 81 -15.73 -13.96 8.89
N TRP A 82 -15.57 -14.31 10.16
CA TRP A 82 -15.43 -15.71 10.56
C TRP A 82 -16.75 -16.47 10.42
N GLU A 83 -17.86 -15.91 10.87
CA GLU A 83 -19.18 -16.55 10.81
C GLU A 83 -19.70 -16.71 9.38
N TRP A 84 -19.52 -15.71 8.51
CA TRP A 84 -20.09 -15.74 7.16
C TRP A 84 -19.16 -16.37 6.12
N PHE A 85 -17.86 -16.20 6.27
CA PHE A 85 -16.89 -16.62 5.25
C PHE A 85 -15.87 -17.63 5.77
N GLY A 86 -15.85 -17.97 7.05
CA GLY A 86 -14.97 -19.00 7.63
C GLY A 86 -13.48 -18.64 7.65
N PHE A 87 -13.10 -17.35 7.47
CA PHE A 87 -11.69 -16.94 7.50
C PHE A 87 -11.41 -15.81 8.49
N SER A 88 -10.15 -15.72 8.93
CA SER A 88 -9.66 -14.64 9.78
C SER A 88 -8.46 -13.96 9.14
N PHE A 89 -8.37 -12.64 9.30
CA PHE A 89 -7.18 -11.87 8.93
C PHE A 89 -6.04 -12.05 9.94
N SER A 90 -6.33 -12.11 11.24
CA SER A 90 -5.31 -12.28 12.27
C SER A 90 -4.53 -13.58 12.06
N PHE A 91 -3.22 -13.51 12.29
CA PHE A 91 -2.28 -14.63 12.17
C PHE A 91 -2.27 -15.31 10.79
N SER A 92 -2.49 -14.52 9.72
CA SER A 92 -2.50 -15.02 8.34
C SER A 92 -1.81 -14.06 7.38
N TRP A 93 -1.36 -14.56 6.23
CA TRP A 93 -0.79 -13.73 5.18
C TRP A 93 -1.79 -12.68 4.65
N ARG A 94 -3.09 -12.94 4.71
CA ARG A 94 -4.15 -11.98 4.36
C ARG A 94 -4.16 -10.79 5.31
N GLY A 95 -3.88 -11.02 6.58
CA GLY A 95 -3.70 -9.95 7.56
C GLY A 95 -2.45 -9.11 7.28
N ALA A 96 -1.35 -9.75 6.84
CA ALA A 96 -0.18 -9.01 6.40
C ALA A 96 -0.50 -8.10 5.19
N VAL A 97 -1.33 -8.56 4.25
CA VAL A 97 -1.85 -7.73 3.14
C VAL A 97 -2.64 -6.54 3.68
N LEU A 98 -3.56 -6.77 4.62
CA LEU A 98 -4.39 -5.71 5.18
C LEU A 98 -3.57 -4.66 5.93
N SER A 99 -2.65 -5.08 6.81
CA SER A 99 -1.78 -4.15 7.55
C SER A 99 -0.88 -3.34 6.61
N SER A 100 -0.28 -4.00 5.62
CA SER A 100 0.54 -3.34 4.60
C SER A 100 -0.25 -2.34 3.77
N ALA A 101 -1.49 -2.69 3.37
CA ALA A 101 -2.39 -1.81 2.65
C ALA A 101 -2.72 -0.56 3.46
N VAL A 102 -3.10 -0.72 4.74
CA VAL A 102 -3.42 0.40 5.64
C VAL A 102 -2.22 1.32 5.83
N MET A 103 -1.01 0.77 6.01
CA MET A 103 0.20 1.56 6.21
C MET A 103 0.68 2.27 4.93
N ALA A 104 0.44 1.69 3.75
CA ALA A 104 0.79 2.29 2.46
C ALA A 104 -0.25 3.31 1.97
N PHE A 105 -1.51 3.19 2.41
CA PHE A 105 -2.65 3.93 1.91
C PHE A 105 -2.48 5.46 1.91
N PRO A 106 -2.02 6.11 3.00
CA PRO A 106 -1.86 7.56 3.03
C PRO A 106 -0.88 8.10 1.97
N LEU A 107 0.23 7.38 1.73
CA LEU A 107 1.23 7.78 0.72
C LEU A 107 0.64 7.71 -0.68
N MET A 108 -0.14 6.67 -0.97
CA MET A 108 -0.85 6.52 -2.24
C MET A 108 -1.85 7.65 -2.44
N VAL A 109 -2.72 7.90 -1.45
CA VAL A 109 -3.72 8.98 -1.52
C VAL A 109 -3.07 10.33 -1.71
N ARG A 110 -1.97 10.61 -0.99
CA ARG A 110 -1.24 11.89 -1.09
C ARG A 110 -0.66 12.10 -2.49
N SER A 111 0.02 11.11 -3.05
CA SER A 111 0.62 11.18 -4.39
C SER A 111 -0.46 11.38 -5.47
N ILE A 112 -1.53 10.60 -5.42
CA ILE A 112 -2.62 10.66 -6.39
C ILE A 112 -3.38 11.99 -6.27
N LYS A 113 -3.64 12.45 -5.04
CA LYS A 113 -4.30 13.74 -4.78
C LYS A 113 -3.51 14.90 -5.36
N GLN A 114 -2.19 14.92 -5.18
CA GLN A 114 -1.32 15.96 -5.78
C GLN A 114 -1.44 16.01 -7.30
N ALA A 115 -1.54 14.84 -7.95
CA ALA A 115 -1.73 14.79 -9.41
C ALA A 115 -3.13 15.30 -9.82
N PHE A 116 -4.18 14.99 -9.08
CA PHE A 116 -5.49 15.57 -9.31
C PHE A 116 -5.50 17.10 -9.09
N ASP A 117 -4.86 17.58 -8.03
CA ASP A 117 -4.79 19.02 -7.72
C ASP A 117 -4.05 19.82 -8.79
N ALA A 118 -3.12 19.19 -9.52
CA ALA A 118 -2.37 19.80 -10.62
C ALA A 118 -3.18 19.99 -11.91
N ILE A 119 -4.34 19.35 -12.06
CA ILE A 119 -5.21 19.50 -13.23
C ILE A 119 -6.00 20.81 -13.13
N ASP A 120 -5.93 21.66 -14.18
CA ASP A 120 -6.67 22.91 -14.22
C ASP A 120 -8.20 22.66 -14.14
N PRO A 121 -8.89 23.20 -13.13
CA PRO A 121 -10.34 23.08 -13.00
C PRO A 121 -11.14 23.57 -14.21
N LYS A 122 -10.58 24.48 -15.01
CA LYS A 122 -11.22 24.99 -16.23
C LYS A 122 -11.45 23.88 -17.26
N LEU A 123 -10.58 22.89 -17.33
CA LEU A 123 -10.75 21.73 -18.23
C LEU A 123 -12.01 20.93 -17.87
N GLU A 124 -12.23 20.72 -16.57
CA GLU A 124 -13.43 20.03 -16.11
C GLU A 124 -14.71 20.86 -16.37
N GLN A 125 -14.64 22.18 -16.18
CA GLN A 125 -15.76 23.09 -16.45
C GLN A 125 -16.10 23.06 -17.95
N ALA A 126 -15.11 23.17 -18.84
CA ALA A 126 -15.31 23.08 -20.27
C ALA A 126 -15.93 21.74 -20.70
N ALA A 127 -15.45 20.61 -20.16
CA ALA A 127 -16.05 19.31 -20.44
C ALA A 127 -17.52 19.22 -20.01
N ARG A 128 -17.87 19.83 -18.85
CA ARG A 128 -19.25 19.87 -18.36
C ARG A 128 -20.16 20.76 -19.19
N THR A 129 -19.68 21.91 -19.68
CA THR A 129 -20.45 22.75 -20.58
C THR A 129 -20.76 22.06 -21.92
N LEU A 130 -19.91 21.11 -22.33
CA LEU A 130 -20.14 20.23 -23.48
C LEU A 130 -21.05 19.00 -23.14
N GLY A 131 -21.68 18.99 -21.98
CA GLY A 131 -22.64 17.95 -21.58
C GLY A 131 -22.01 16.67 -20.97
N ALA A 132 -20.72 16.69 -20.63
CA ALA A 132 -20.10 15.52 -20.02
C ALA A 132 -20.57 15.33 -18.55
N SER A 133 -21.06 14.14 -18.20
CA SER A 133 -21.40 13.78 -16.83
C SER A 133 -20.15 13.74 -15.92
N PRO A 134 -20.29 13.92 -14.59
CA PRO A 134 -19.15 13.86 -13.66
C PRO A 134 -18.32 12.58 -13.76
N LEU A 135 -18.95 11.42 -13.97
CA LEU A 135 -18.27 10.15 -14.17
C LEU A 135 -17.50 10.13 -15.49
N LYS A 136 -18.09 10.67 -16.57
CA LYS A 136 -17.40 10.78 -17.87
C LYS A 136 -16.16 11.65 -17.73
N VAL A 137 -16.27 12.82 -17.08
CA VAL A 137 -15.12 13.71 -16.81
C VAL A 137 -14.05 12.99 -15.98
N PHE A 138 -14.44 12.21 -14.97
CA PHE A 138 -13.49 11.44 -14.17
C PHE A 138 -12.67 10.45 -15.03
N PHE A 139 -13.34 9.60 -15.81
CA PHE A 139 -12.65 8.55 -16.56
C PHE A 139 -11.93 9.06 -17.82
N THR A 140 -12.43 10.12 -18.47
CA THR A 140 -11.86 10.61 -19.74
C THR A 140 -10.86 11.75 -19.56
N LEU A 141 -10.89 12.48 -18.44
CA LEU A 141 -10.04 13.63 -18.20
C LEU A 141 -9.21 13.47 -16.93
N ASN A 142 -9.86 13.34 -15.77
CA ASN A 142 -9.14 13.36 -14.49
C ASN A 142 -8.19 12.18 -14.32
N LEU A 143 -8.67 10.97 -14.54
CA LEU A 143 -7.87 9.74 -14.36
C LEU A 143 -6.71 9.65 -15.36
N PRO A 144 -6.89 9.88 -16.68
CA PRO A 144 -5.77 9.88 -17.62
C PRO A 144 -4.72 10.96 -17.35
N LEU A 145 -5.13 12.19 -17.01
CA LEU A 145 -4.19 13.27 -16.71
C LEU A 145 -3.44 13.09 -15.39
N SER A 146 -4.04 12.38 -14.43
CA SER A 146 -3.40 12.07 -13.14
C SER A 146 -2.65 10.74 -13.13
N PHE A 147 -2.58 10.02 -14.23
CA PHE A 147 -2.05 8.65 -14.28
C PHE A 147 -0.61 8.53 -13.80
N SER A 148 0.24 9.54 -14.06
CA SER A 148 1.61 9.61 -13.50
C SER A 148 1.61 9.61 -11.97
N GLY A 149 0.69 10.34 -11.35
CA GLY A 149 0.52 10.33 -9.88
C GLY A 149 -0.05 9.02 -9.35
N VAL A 150 -0.89 8.34 -10.14
CA VAL A 150 -1.40 7.00 -9.79
C VAL A 150 -0.25 5.98 -9.79
N ILE A 151 0.61 6.01 -10.82
CA ILE A 151 1.80 5.14 -10.87
C ILE A 151 2.74 5.45 -9.71
N ALA A 152 3.07 6.73 -9.50
CA ALA A 152 3.95 7.13 -8.40
C ALA A 152 3.38 6.70 -7.05
N GLY A 153 2.07 6.88 -6.83
CA GLY A 153 1.37 6.40 -5.64
C GLY A 153 1.45 4.89 -5.45
N ALA A 154 1.24 4.13 -6.51
CA ALA A 154 1.32 2.66 -6.48
C ALA A 154 2.73 2.19 -6.11
N VAL A 155 3.78 2.79 -6.68
CA VAL A 155 5.17 2.42 -6.38
C VAL A 155 5.59 2.84 -4.98
N LEU A 156 5.24 4.03 -4.54
CA LEU A 156 5.49 4.47 -3.16
C LEU A 156 4.77 3.55 -2.16
N GLY A 157 3.52 3.18 -2.46
CA GLY A 157 2.76 2.22 -1.68
C GLY A 157 3.43 0.84 -1.64
N PHE A 158 3.90 0.34 -2.78
CA PHE A 158 4.61 -0.93 -2.88
C PHE A 158 5.91 -0.93 -2.06
N ALA A 159 6.75 0.08 -2.22
CA ALA A 159 7.99 0.22 -1.45
C ALA A 159 7.71 0.31 0.07
N ARG A 160 6.69 1.08 0.46
CA ARG A 160 6.26 1.17 1.87
C ARG A 160 5.75 -0.17 2.40
N SER A 161 5.02 -0.92 1.58
CA SER A 161 4.49 -2.24 1.94
C SER A 161 5.59 -3.30 2.10
N LEU A 162 6.62 -3.28 1.24
CA LEU A 162 7.78 -4.18 1.34
C LEU A 162 8.56 -4.00 2.65
N GLY A 163 8.69 -2.77 3.12
CA GLY A 163 9.38 -2.45 4.37
C GLY A 163 8.49 -2.48 5.62
N GLU A 164 7.22 -2.93 5.50
CA GLU A 164 6.33 -2.95 6.65
C GLU A 164 6.67 -4.09 7.61
N PHE A 165 6.91 -3.72 8.86
CA PHE A 165 7.24 -4.63 9.95
C PHE A 165 6.34 -4.45 11.17
N GLY A 166 6.24 -3.23 11.69
CA GLY A 166 5.64 -2.96 13.00
C GLY A 166 4.15 -3.32 13.08
N ALA A 167 3.35 -2.94 12.09
CA ALA A 167 1.93 -3.30 12.06
C ALA A 167 1.75 -4.79 11.73
N THR A 168 2.58 -5.34 10.86
CA THR A 168 2.50 -6.74 10.46
C THR A 168 2.85 -7.66 11.62
N ILE A 169 3.97 -7.44 12.32
CA ILE A 169 4.40 -8.31 13.43
C ILE A 169 3.36 -8.34 14.56
N THR A 170 2.71 -7.19 14.84
CA THR A 170 1.70 -7.08 15.90
C THR A 170 0.38 -7.73 15.51
N PHE A 171 -0.03 -7.63 14.24
CA PHE A 171 -1.32 -8.13 13.78
C PHE A 171 -1.30 -9.61 13.41
N VAL A 172 -0.23 -10.07 12.77
CA VAL A 172 -0.16 -11.44 12.23
C VAL A 172 0.97 -12.30 12.77
N SER A 173 1.81 -11.74 13.65
CA SER A 173 2.98 -12.40 14.23
C SER A 173 4.05 -12.75 13.18
N ASN A 174 5.05 -13.54 13.57
CA ASN A 174 6.17 -13.98 12.74
C ASN A 174 6.14 -15.50 12.63
N ILE A 175 5.21 -16.03 11.81
CA ILE A 175 5.02 -17.46 11.64
C ILE A 175 5.77 -17.90 10.37
N PRO A 176 6.82 -18.76 10.47
CA PRO A 176 7.55 -19.26 9.33
C PRO A 176 6.62 -19.84 8.25
N ASN A 177 6.91 -19.53 6.99
CA ASN A 177 6.13 -19.95 5.81
C ASN A 177 4.69 -19.43 5.71
N GLN A 178 4.20 -18.65 6.69
CA GLN A 178 2.82 -18.13 6.69
C GLN A 178 2.75 -16.61 6.72
N THR A 179 3.46 -15.97 7.65
CA THR A 179 3.40 -14.50 7.84
C THR A 179 4.76 -13.84 7.86
N GLN A 180 5.84 -14.61 7.76
CA GLN A 180 7.22 -14.13 7.82
C GLN A 180 7.63 -13.43 6.53
N THR A 181 7.46 -12.10 6.49
CA THR A 181 7.94 -11.23 5.41
C THR A 181 9.44 -10.97 5.51
N ILE A 182 10.07 -10.34 4.49
CA ILE A 182 11.50 -9.99 4.51
C ILE A 182 11.90 -9.27 5.80
N PRO A 183 11.22 -8.18 6.26
CA PRO A 183 11.60 -7.53 7.51
C PRO A 183 11.49 -8.46 8.74
N ALA A 184 10.47 -9.32 8.80
CA ALA A 184 10.30 -10.27 9.89
C ALA A 184 11.36 -11.38 9.86
N ALA A 185 11.71 -11.89 8.69
CA ALA A 185 12.77 -12.88 8.51
C ALA A 185 14.16 -12.30 8.85
N LEU A 186 14.42 -11.07 8.39
CA LEU A 186 15.65 -10.35 8.70
C LEU A 186 15.81 -10.16 10.21
N PHE A 187 14.76 -9.76 10.91
CA PHE A 187 14.76 -9.66 12.37
C PHE A 187 15.10 -11.00 13.04
N THR A 188 14.45 -12.08 12.59
CA THR A 188 14.75 -13.44 13.10
C THR A 188 16.21 -13.85 12.86
N PHE A 189 16.75 -13.60 11.66
CA PHE A 189 18.13 -14.00 11.35
C PHE A 189 19.17 -13.19 12.13
N ILE A 190 18.92 -11.93 12.44
CA ILE A 190 19.81 -11.11 13.31
C ILE A 190 19.88 -11.70 14.73
N GLU A 191 18.78 -12.26 15.23
CA GLU A 191 18.72 -12.87 16.57
C GLU A 191 19.23 -14.33 16.59
N THR A 192 19.45 -14.96 15.42
CA THR A 192 19.90 -16.35 15.33
C THR A 192 21.42 -16.43 15.23
N PRO A 193 22.12 -17.29 15.99
CA PRO A 193 23.54 -17.54 15.79
C PRO A 193 23.82 -17.92 14.32
N ASP A 194 24.91 -17.37 13.74
CA ASP A 194 25.31 -17.55 12.33
C ASP A 194 24.31 -17.07 11.28
N GLY A 195 23.28 -16.30 11.68
CA GLY A 195 22.27 -15.77 10.78
C GLY A 195 22.66 -14.49 10.01
N GLU A 196 23.81 -13.89 10.32
CA GLU A 196 24.24 -12.60 9.78
C GLU A 196 24.31 -12.59 8.24
N LEU A 197 24.81 -13.66 7.64
CA LEU A 197 24.92 -13.77 6.17
C LEU A 197 23.54 -13.84 5.50
N ALA A 198 22.59 -14.56 6.10
CA ALA A 198 21.22 -14.63 5.60
C ALA A 198 20.51 -13.27 5.74
N ALA A 199 20.69 -12.59 6.87
CA ALA A 199 20.18 -11.24 7.09
C ALA A 199 20.75 -10.24 6.06
N ALA A 200 22.07 -10.28 5.80
CA ALA A 200 22.72 -9.41 4.81
C ALA A 200 22.19 -9.67 3.39
N ARG A 201 21.95 -10.92 3.00
CA ARG A 201 21.36 -11.27 1.69
C ARG A 201 19.95 -10.75 1.55
N LEU A 202 19.09 -10.91 2.55
CA LEU A 202 17.73 -10.38 2.53
C LEU A 202 17.71 -8.85 2.49
N CYS A 203 18.60 -8.19 3.22
CA CYS A 203 18.77 -6.74 3.17
C CYS A 203 19.15 -6.27 1.76
N ALA A 204 20.16 -6.89 1.13
CA ALA A 204 20.57 -6.58 -0.23
C ALA A 204 19.42 -6.75 -1.25
N ILE A 205 18.64 -7.83 -1.14
CA ILE A 205 17.47 -8.07 -1.99
C ILE A 205 16.40 -7.00 -1.79
N ALA A 206 16.09 -6.65 -0.55
CA ALA A 206 15.11 -5.61 -0.26
C ALA A 206 15.52 -4.27 -0.89
N ILE A 207 16.81 -3.91 -0.80
CA ILE A 207 17.36 -2.71 -1.44
C ILE A 207 17.21 -2.79 -2.96
N VAL A 208 17.61 -3.90 -3.59
CA VAL A 208 17.55 -4.07 -5.05
C VAL A 208 16.10 -3.98 -5.54
N ILE A 209 15.16 -4.68 -4.90
CA ILE A 209 13.75 -4.63 -5.27
C ILE A 209 13.20 -3.19 -5.14
N SER A 210 13.53 -2.49 -4.07
CA SER A 210 13.08 -1.12 -3.84
C SER A 210 13.65 -0.15 -4.88
N LEU A 211 14.93 -0.28 -5.24
CA LEU A 211 15.56 0.53 -6.29
C LEU A 211 14.95 0.26 -7.66
N ILE A 212 14.70 -1.00 -8.01
CA ILE A 212 14.03 -1.36 -9.28
C ILE A 212 12.63 -0.75 -9.33
N ALA A 213 11.85 -0.87 -8.25
CA ALA A 213 10.51 -0.32 -8.19
C ALA A 213 10.52 1.21 -8.36
N LEU A 214 11.44 1.91 -7.67
CA LEU A 214 11.58 3.36 -7.76
C LEU A 214 11.99 3.79 -9.18
N SER A 215 13.04 3.18 -9.74
CA SER A 215 13.52 3.49 -11.09
C SER A 215 12.46 3.24 -12.16
N ALA A 216 11.71 2.14 -12.03
CA ALA A 216 10.59 1.85 -12.94
C ALA A 216 9.50 2.93 -12.86
N SER A 217 9.21 3.44 -11.66
CA SER A 217 8.24 4.52 -11.46
C SER A 217 8.67 5.81 -12.15
N GLU A 218 9.92 6.23 -11.93
CA GLU A 218 10.45 7.45 -12.54
C GLU A 218 10.44 7.35 -14.07
N TRP A 219 10.88 6.22 -14.61
CA TRP A 219 10.87 5.99 -16.05
C TRP A 219 9.45 6.03 -16.65
N LEU A 220 8.46 5.42 -15.98
CA LEU A 220 7.06 5.48 -16.41
C LEU A 220 6.50 6.91 -16.34
N ALA A 221 6.80 7.64 -15.28
CA ALA A 221 6.37 9.03 -15.11
C ALA A 221 6.98 9.96 -16.19
N GLU A 222 8.26 9.77 -16.53
CA GLU A 222 8.92 10.54 -17.61
C GLU A 222 8.36 10.23 -18.99
N ARG A 223 8.10 8.96 -19.30
CA ARG A 223 7.45 8.58 -20.57
C ARG A 223 6.12 9.31 -20.75
N GLN A 224 5.29 9.36 -19.73
CA GLN A 224 3.99 10.04 -19.83
C GLN A 224 4.12 11.54 -20.10
N LYS A 225 5.08 12.23 -19.45
CA LYS A 225 5.32 13.66 -19.71
C LYS A 225 5.70 13.93 -21.16
N ARG A 226 6.32 12.97 -21.86
CA ARG A 226 6.67 13.09 -23.29
C ARG A 226 5.47 12.93 -24.23
N TYR A 227 4.45 12.15 -23.83
CA TYR A 227 3.23 11.98 -24.63
C TYR A 227 2.17 13.06 -24.37
N ALA A 228 2.31 13.85 -23.30
CA ALA A 228 1.39 14.94 -22.95
C ALA A 228 1.83 16.32 -23.54
N LYS A 229 3.00 16.37 -24.19
CA LYS A 229 3.47 17.52 -25.01
C LYS A 229 3.15 17.29 -26.47
#